data_fbac385c1084285950596b846c008c24
#
_entry.id   fbac385c1084285950596b846c008c24
#
_cell.length_a   1.000
_cell.length_b   1.000
_cell.length_c   1.000
_cell.angle_alpha   90.00
_cell.angle_beta   90.00
_cell.angle_gamma   90.00
#
_symmetry.space_group_name_H-M   'P 1'
#
loop_
_entity.id
_entity.type
_entity.pdbx_description
1 polymer ?
#
loop_
_entity_poly.entity_id
_entity_poly.type
_entity_poly.pdbx_seq_one_letter_code
_entity_poly.pdbx_strand_id
1 'polypeptide(L)'
;FYDENNNVVDTGAIQLSRNSLRLSVVINPTKWIGVTINPSVTVADDYKMVGYSLSFDQVKIAGTQESLANISAIDLPSDAIELTDVTESQDCVVNLANYLKASYKIVSGTTELTVHIDIEPMVVKSYIVRKNGIAVNNLGDGLEAQIEDSYIEVKAIQEVHDSFNMDVLNPNIDLKGYGPGEYEVPVILSEDLNNYILAGNVTIKVNITGDAVETDAETEAATR
;
A
#
# COMPACT_ATOMS: atom_id res chain seq x y z
N PHE A 1 27.21 -54.89 14.01
CA PHE A 1 27.18 -53.87 15.08
C PHE A 1 28.41 -52.99 14.95
N TYR A 2 28.25 -51.71 15.21
CA TYR A 2 29.32 -50.73 15.19
C TYR A 2 29.34 -49.96 16.51
N ASP A 3 30.52 -49.54 16.95
CA ASP A 3 30.66 -48.66 18.10
C ASP A 3 30.39 -47.19 17.75
N GLU A 4 30.49 -46.29 18.70
CA GLU A 4 30.29 -44.85 18.53
C GLU A 4 31.28 -44.18 17.53
N ASN A 5 32.41 -44.88 17.24
CA ASN A 5 33.44 -44.49 16.28
C ASN A 5 33.28 -45.17 14.93
N ASN A 6 32.17 -45.87 14.69
CA ASN A 6 31.85 -46.62 13.48
C ASN A 6 32.77 -47.83 13.17
N ASN A 7 33.41 -48.41 14.22
CA ASN A 7 34.18 -49.63 14.11
C ASN A 7 33.29 -50.88 14.30
N VAL A 8 33.58 -51.92 13.58
CA VAL A 8 32.88 -53.21 13.74
C VAL A 8 33.19 -53.81 15.08
N VAL A 9 32.14 -54.09 15.88
CA VAL A 9 32.24 -54.71 17.20
C VAL A 9 32.07 -56.22 17.04
N ASP A 10 32.95 -57.01 17.74
CA ASP A 10 32.78 -58.45 17.81
C ASP A 10 31.54 -58.78 18.69
N THR A 11 30.58 -59.42 18.05
CA THR A 11 29.30 -59.79 18.65
C THR A 11 29.19 -61.25 19.02
N GLY A 12 30.31 -62.02 19.02
CA GLY A 12 30.31 -63.45 19.29
C GLY A 12 29.72 -63.84 20.62
N ALA A 13 29.71 -62.97 21.61
CA ALA A 13 29.10 -63.17 22.94
C ALA A 13 27.68 -62.59 23.08
N ILE A 14 27.12 -61.99 22.00
CA ILE A 14 25.80 -61.32 22.04
C ILE A 14 24.74 -62.28 21.48
N GLN A 15 23.79 -62.71 22.31
CA GLN A 15 22.60 -63.40 21.86
C GLN A 15 21.48 -62.37 21.56
N LEU A 16 21.06 -62.32 20.31
CA LEU A 16 19.94 -61.51 19.93
C LEU A 16 18.62 -62.20 20.25
N SER A 17 17.71 -61.54 20.94
CA SER A 17 16.37 -62.03 21.23
C SER A 17 15.53 -62.18 19.93
N ARG A 18 15.90 -61.46 18.89
CA ARG A 18 15.34 -61.54 17.52
C ARG A 18 16.46 -61.28 16.51
N ASN A 19 16.51 -62.11 15.47
CA ASN A 19 17.45 -61.95 14.36
C ASN A 19 16.85 -61.28 13.11
N SER A 20 15.62 -60.76 13.24
CA SER A 20 14.93 -60.01 12.19
C SER A 20 14.32 -58.74 12.75
N LEU A 21 14.51 -57.62 12.01
CA LEU A 21 13.91 -56.34 12.23
C LEU A 21 12.94 -56.02 11.09
N ARG A 22 11.69 -55.69 11.42
CA ARG A 22 10.76 -55.20 10.41
C ARG A 22 10.81 -53.68 10.45
N LEU A 23 11.25 -53.08 9.36
CA LEU A 23 11.19 -51.64 9.11
C LEU A 23 9.98 -51.34 8.23
N SER A 24 9.10 -50.47 8.70
CA SER A 24 7.99 -49.93 7.89
C SER A 24 8.33 -48.50 7.53
N VAL A 25 8.44 -48.23 6.23
CA VAL A 25 8.72 -46.89 5.72
C VAL A 25 7.49 -46.38 4.99
N VAL A 26 6.99 -45.23 5.41
CA VAL A 26 5.90 -44.54 4.72
C VAL A 26 6.51 -43.42 3.86
N ILE A 27 6.28 -43.49 2.55
CA ILE A 27 6.71 -42.47 1.58
C ILE A 27 5.50 -41.62 1.24
N ASN A 28 5.55 -40.34 1.58
CA ASN A 28 4.51 -39.38 1.24
C ASN A 28 4.90 -38.61 -0.03
N PRO A 29 3.95 -38.38 -0.97
CA PRO A 29 4.16 -37.46 -2.07
C PRO A 29 4.36 -36.04 -1.58
N THR A 30 4.95 -35.21 -2.45
CA THR A 30 5.21 -33.80 -2.15
C THR A 30 4.56 -32.89 -3.20
N LYS A 31 4.23 -31.65 -2.81
CA LYS A 31 3.64 -30.63 -3.67
C LYS A 31 4.21 -29.26 -3.33
N TRP A 32 4.47 -28.42 -4.34
CA TRP A 32 4.72 -27.00 -4.15
C TRP A 32 3.39 -26.29 -3.98
N ILE A 33 3.29 -25.41 -3.00
CA ILE A 33 2.11 -24.57 -2.73
C ILE A 33 2.55 -23.12 -2.52
N GLY A 34 1.68 -22.17 -2.86
CA GLY A 34 1.91 -20.76 -2.63
C GLY A 34 1.86 -20.40 -1.15
N VAL A 35 2.45 -19.25 -0.83
CA VAL A 35 2.30 -18.59 0.47
C VAL A 35 1.81 -17.17 0.20
N THR A 36 0.71 -16.78 0.85
CA THR A 36 0.12 -15.44 0.75
C THR A 36 -0.07 -14.84 2.12
N ILE A 37 0.09 -13.53 2.20
CA ILE A 37 -0.17 -12.74 3.41
C ILE A 37 -0.65 -11.35 2.99
N ASN A 38 -1.51 -10.76 3.80
CA ASN A 38 -1.82 -9.34 3.76
C ASN A 38 -1.61 -8.78 5.17
N PRO A 39 -0.40 -8.25 5.50
CA PRO A 39 -0.07 -7.85 6.85
C PRO A 39 -0.92 -6.65 7.31
N SER A 40 -1.27 -6.65 8.58
CA SER A 40 -1.95 -5.52 9.23
C SER A 40 -0.91 -4.53 9.73
N VAL A 41 -0.70 -3.44 8.99
CA VAL A 41 0.31 -2.43 9.31
C VAL A 41 -0.35 -1.07 9.41
N THR A 42 -0.19 -0.43 10.55
CA THR A 42 -0.51 0.98 10.76
C THR A 42 0.79 1.75 10.94
N VAL A 43 1.01 2.76 10.14
CA VAL A 43 2.20 3.61 10.22
C VAL A 43 1.93 4.83 11.08
N ALA A 44 2.98 5.43 11.65
CA ALA A 44 2.91 6.69 12.35
C ALA A 44 2.55 7.85 11.39
N ASP A 45 2.08 8.97 11.95
CA ASP A 45 1.91 10.20 11.19
C ASP A 45 3.24 10.55 10.50
N ASP A 46 3.18 11.10 9.30
CA ASP A 46 4.33 11.44 8.46
C ASP A 46 5.08 10.26 7.82
N TYR A 47 4.54 9.06 7.89
CA TYR A 47 5.09 7.88 7.24
C TYR A 47 4.07 7.20 6.31
N LYS A 48 4.57 6.41 5.37
CA LYS A 48 3.74 5.61 4.44
C LYS A 48 4.34 4.22 4.26
N MET A 49 3.48 3.21 4.35
CA MET A 49 3.84 1.88 3.87
C MET A 49 3.81 1.88 2.35
N VAL A 50 4.96 1.62 1.72
CA VAL A 50 5.10 1.59 0.26
C VAL A 50 4.93 0.19 -0.30
N GLY A 51 5.14 -0.84 0.52
CA GLY A 51 4.93 -2.21 0.12
C GLY A 51 5.42 -3.23 1.13
N TYR A 52 5.43 -4.48 0.70
CA TYR A 52 6.11 -5.56 1.42
C TYR A 52 6.64 -6.60 0.44
N SER A 53 7.64 -7.35 0.86
CA SER A 53 8.20 -8.46 0.11
C SER A 53 8.39 -9.70 0.98
N LEU A 54 8.37 -10.87 0.34
CA LEU A 54 8.52 -12.17 1.00
C LEU A 54 9.88 -12.77 0.65
N SER A 55 10.55 -13.39 1.61
CA SER A 55 11.79 -14.13 1.36
C SER A 55 11.61 -15.31 0.39
N PHE A 56 10.40 -15.84 0.31
CA PHE A 56 9.95 -16.80 -0.70
C PHE A 56 8.41 -16.78 -0.77
N ASP A 57 7.85 -17.12 -1.91
CA ASP A 57 6.41 -17.16 -2.20
C ASP A 57 5.83 -18.57 -2.33
N GLN A 58 6.68 -19.60 -2.25
CA GLN A 58 6.28 -20.99 -2.36
C GLN A 58 7.05 -21.88 -1.38
N VAL A 59 6.39 -22.91 -0.88
CA VAL A 59 7.00 -23.96 -0.06
C VAL A 59 6.62 -25.35 -0.57
N LYS A 60 7.53 -26.31 -0.36
CA LYS A 60 7.28 -27.71 -0.66
C LYS A 60 6.78 -28.43 0.57
N ILE A 61 5.60 -29.03 0.47
CA ILE A 61 4.99 -29.80 1.55
C ILE A 61 4.88 -31.27 1.20
N ALA A 62 4.97 -32.15 2.20
CA ALA A 62 4.64 -33.57 2.12
C ALA A 62 3.33 -33.85 2.83
N GLY A 63 2.54 -34.79 2.30
CA GLY A 63 1.28 -35.22 2.87
C GLY A 63 0.70 -36.43 2.12
N THR A 64 -0.45 -36.93 2.52
CA THR A 64 -1.17 -37.95 1.74
C THR A 64 -1.63 -37.35 0.41
N GLN A 65 -1.82 -38.19 -0.61
CA GLN A 65 -2.31 -37.73 -1.92
C GLN A 65 -3.65 -36.99 -1.82
N GLU A 66 -4.54 -37.48 -0.99
CA GLU A 66 -5.85 -36.87 -0.75
C GLU A 66 -5.72 -35.47 -0.07
N SER A 67 -4.86 -35.36 0.93
CA SER A 67 -4.60 -34.08 1.59
C SER A 67 -4.00 -33.07 0.63
N LEU A 68 -3.00 -33.46 -0.17
CA LEU A 68 -2.32 -32.59 -1.12
C LEU A 68 -3.25 -32.11 -2.26
N ALA A 69 -4.27 -32.89 -2.62
CA ALA A 69 -5.25 -32.45 -3.61
C ALA A 69 -6.07 -31.23 -3.14
N ASN A 70 -6.29 -31.12 -1.83
CA ASN A 70 -7.16 -30.12 -1.21
C ASN A 70 -6.45 -28.86 -0.71
N ILE A 71 -5.13 -28.71 -0.96
CA ILE A 71 -4.38 -27.52 -0.58
C ILE A 71 -3.64 -26.91 -1.78
N SER A 72 -3.77 -25.62 -1.98
CA SER A 72 -3.11 -24.86 -3.05
C SER A 72 -2.16 -23.78 -2.53
N ALA A 73 -2.45 -23.23 -1.35
CA ALA A 73 -1.66 -22.18 -0.72
C ALA A 73 -1.75 -22.28 0.81
N ILE A 74 -0.84 -21.59 1.48
CA ILE A 74 -0.93 -21.21 2.89
C ILE A 74 -1.32 -19.75 2.90
N ASP A 75 -2.57 -19.48 3.25
CA ASP A 75 -3.08 -18.13 3.39
C ASP A 75 -2.89 -17.72 4.86
N LEU A 76 -1.92 -16.83 5.09
CA LEU A 76 -1.65 -16.31 6.43
C LEU A 76 -2.69 -15.23 6.76
N PRO A 77 -3.30 -15.27 7.94
CA PRO A 77 -4.21 -14.23 8.35
C PRO A 77 -3.47 -12.89 8.55
N SER A 78 -4.19 -11.78 8.48
CA SER A 78 -3.59 -10.45 8.58
C SER A 78 -2.94 -10.18 9.95
N ASP A 79 -3.45 -10.81 11.01
CA ASP A 79 -2.91 -10.75 12.37
C ASP A 79 -1.66 -11.63 12.58
N ALA A 80 -1.23 -12.39 11.55
CA ALA A 80 0.07 -13.06 11.58
C ALA A 80 1.23 -12.07 11.65
N ILE A 81 1.03 -10.84 11.15
CA ILE A 81 1.89 -9.68 11.32
C ILE A 81 1.00 -8.48 11.62
N GLU A 82 1.05 -8.02 12.85
CA GLU A 82 0.34 -6.83 13.30
C GLU A 82 1.36 -5.81 13.81
N LEU A 83 1.44 -4.67 13.11
CA LEU A 83 2.35 -3.58 13.43
C LEU A 83 1.56 -2.29 13.58
N THR A 84 1.89 -1.52 14.63
CA THR A 84 1.22 -0.25 14.92
C THR A 84 2.26 0.83 15.15
N ASP A 85 1.95 2.02 14.65
CA ASP A 85 2.77 3.24 14.84
C ASP A 85 4.22 3.10 14.34
N VAL A 86 4.38 2.47 13.16
CA VAL A 86 5.69 2.12 12.60
C VAL A 86 6.29 3.31 11.86
N THR A 87 7.60 3.56 12.07
CA THR A 87 8.36 4.68 11.51
C THR A 87 9.53 4.27 10.62
N GLU A 88 9.83 2.98 10.53
CA GLU A 88 10.95 2.45 9.75
C GLU A 88 10.62 1.08 9.15
N SER A 89 11.29 0.77 8.05
CA SER A 89 11.20 -0.55 7.41
C SER A 89 11.75 -1.62 8.33
N GLN A 90 11.10 -2.79 8.37
CA GLN A 90 11.51 -3.88 9.24
C GLN A 90 11.17 -5.26 8.72
N ASP A 91 11.89 -6.26 9.22
CA ASP A 91 11.68 -7.67 8.93
C ASP A 91 10.84 -8.32 10.02
N CYS A 92 9.77 -8.99 9.60
CA CYS A 92 8.93 -9.80 10.45
C CYS A 92 9.08 -11.28 10.09
N VAL A 93 9.27 -12.16 11.08
CA VAL A 93 9.43 -13.60 10.84
C VAL A 93 8.18 -14.34 11.27
N VAL A 94 7.61 -15.12 10.34
CA VAL A 94 6.42 -15.95 10.58
C VAL A 94 6.77 -17.41 10.40
N ASN A 95 6.45 -18.24 11.40
CA ASN A 95 6.63 -19.70 11.29
C ASN A 95 5.41 -20.34 10.61
N LEU A 96 5.58 -20.75 9.34
CA LEU A 96 4.53 -21.34 8.53
C LEU A 96 3.95 -22.65 9.11
N ALA A 97 4.72 -23.38 9.93
CA ALA A 97 4.24 -24.62 10.53
C ALA A 97 3.03 -24.40 11.45
N ASN A 98 2.88 -23.18 12.00
CA ASN A 98 1.75 -22.83 12.87
C ASN A 98 0.42 -22.71 12.11
N TYR A 99 0.49 -22.50 10.79
CA TYR A 99 -0.66 -22.29 9.90
C TYR A 99 -0.98 -23.52 9.04
N LEU A 100 -0.24 -24.61 9.23
CA LEU A 100 -0.47 -25.87 8.53
C LEU A 100 -1.14 -26.89 9.46
N LYS A 101 -2.08 -27.66 8.91
CA LYS A 101 -2.65 -28.82 9.62
C LYS A 101 -1.57 -29.87 9.85
N ALA A 102 -1.66 -30.62 10.93
CA ALA A 102 -0.71 -31.69 11.30
C ALA A 102 -0.52 -32.80 10.23
N SER A 103 -1.44 -32.88 9.26
CA SER A 103 -1.37 -33.82 8.12
C SER A 103 -0.34 -33.42 7.07
N TYR A 104 0.23 -32.21 7.15
CA TYR A 104 1.26 -31.71 6.24
C TYR A 104 2.56 -31.50 6.97
N LYS A 105 3.66 -31.61 6.22
CA LYS A 105 5.01 -31.31 6.71
C LYS A 105 5.75 -30.50 5.65
N ILE A 106 6.33 -29.36 6.04
CA ILE A 106 7.22 -28.59 5.15
C ILE A 106 8.51 -29.37 4.96
N VAL A 107 8.94 -29.49 3.70
CA VAL A 107 10.16 -30.23 3.29
C VAL A 107 11.10 -29.41 2.41
N SER A 108 10.83 -28.12 2.23
CA SER A 108 11.66 -27.17 1.45
C SER A 108 12.86 -26.58 2.19
N GLY A 109 13.16 -27.04 3.41
CA GLY A 109 14.34 -26.63 4.19
C GLY A 109 14.02 -25.66 5.32
N THR A 110 13.32 -24.58 5.09
CA THR A 110 12.91 -23.63 6.15
C THR A 110 11.40 -23.60 6.36
N THR A 111 11.00 -23.35 7.61
CA THR A 111 9.61 -23.08 8.00
C THR A 111 9.40 -21.60 8.32
N GLU A 112 10.47 -20.81 8.37
CA GLU A 112 10.45 -19.41 8.70
C GLU A 112 10.37 -18.57 7.44
N LEU A 113 9.28 -17.83 7.29
CA LEU A 113 9.06 -16.84 6.26
C LEU A 113 9.44 -15.47 6.82
N THR A 114 10.38 -14.79 6.18
CA THR A 114 10.64 -13.39 6.48
C THR A 114 9.80 -12.51 5.55
N VAL A 115 9.05 -11.61 6.15
CA VAL A 115 8.27 -10.58 5.46
C VAL A 115 8.93 -9.25 5.74
N HIS A 116 9.48 -8.62 4.71
CA HIS A 116 10.05 -7.29 4.78
C HIS A 116 8.95 -6.27 4.53
N ILE A 117 8.74 -5.36 5.46
CA ILE A 117 7.76 -4.26 5.35
C ILE A 117 8.52 -2.99 5.02
N ASP A 118 8.17 -2.36 3.90
CA ASP A 118 8.80 -1.12 3.43
C ASP A 118 8.02 0.09 3.92
N ILE A 119 8.67 0.94 4.71
CA ILE A 119 8.12 2.18 5.27
C ILE A 119 9.02 3.35 4.85
N GLU A 120 8.39 4.38 4.29
CA GLU A 120 9.09 5.61 3.91
C GLU A 120 8.52 6.84 4.61
N PRO A 121 9.37 7.82 4.98
CA PRO A 121 8.91 9.09 5.48
C PRO A 121 8.24 9.91 4.39
N MET A 122 7.14 10.59 4.75
CA MET A 122 6.49 11.58 3.90
C MET A 122 7.07 12.96 4.23
N VAL A 123 7.52 13.66 3.21
CA VAL A 123 8.06 15.03 3.32
C VAL A 123 7.09 16.03 2.70
N VAL A 124 7.09 17.25 3.23
CA VAL A 124 6.29 18.35 2.68
C VAL A 124 7.15 19.16 1.73
N LYS A 125 6.67 19.36 0.49
CA LYS A 125 7.29 20.26 -0.48
C LYS A 125 6.27 21.26 -1.03
N SER A 126 6.74 22.50 -1.23
CA SER A 126 5.92 23.55 -1.83
C SER A 126 6.08 23.56 -3.34
N TYR A 127 4.95 23.65 -4.05
CA TYR A 127 4.89 23.73 -5.50
C TYR A 127 4.17 25.01 -5.91
N ILE A 128 4.66 25.63 -6.97
CA ILE A 128 4.05 26.84 -7.52
C ILE A 128 2.83 26.49 -8.39
N VAL A 129 1.72 27.12 -8.09
CA VAL A 129 0.51 27.11 -8.93
C VAL A 129 0.57 28.37 -9.79
N ARG A 130 0.98 28.18 -11.05
CA ARG A 130 1.10 29.32 -11.97
C ARG A 130 -0.26 29.80 -12.41
N LYS A 131 -0.47 31.11 -12.39
CA LYS A 131 -1.72 31.75 -12.85
C LYS A 131 -2.22 31.27 -14.21
N ASN A 132 -1.30 31.02 -15.15
CA ASN A 132 -1.65 30.55 -16.50
C ASN A 132 -2.11 29.10 -16.58
N GLY A 133 -1.92 28.32 -15.48
CA GLY A 133 -2.35 26.93 -15.35
C GLY A 133 -3.67 26.79 -14.60
N ILE A 134 -4.29 27.89 -14.17
CA ILE A 134 -5.54 27.88 -13.40
C ILE A 134 -6.70 28.16 -14.35
N ALA A 135 -7.66 27.25 -14.42
CA ALA A 135 -8.89 27.48 -15.15
C ALA A 135 -9.83 28.40 -14.35
N VAL A 136 -10.34 29.43 -14.98
CA VAL A 136 -11.34 30.36 -14.41
C VAL A 136 -12.71 29.95 -14.90
N ASN A 137 -13.61 29.61 -13.95
CA ASN A 137 -14.97 29.22 -14.25
C ASN A 137 -15.96 30.28 -13.78
N ASN A 138 -17.08 30.41 -14.52
CA ASN A 138 -18.26 31.21 -14.15
C ASN A 138 -17.98 32.71 -13.87
N LEU A 139 -16.95 33.28 -14.50
CA LEU A 139 -16.73 34.72 -14.46
C LEU A 139 -17.89 35.44 -15.19
N GLY A 140 -18.45 36.48 -14.61
CA GLY A 140 -19.54 37.25 -15.18
C GLY A 140 -19.16 37.94 -16.51
N ASP A 141 -20.14 38.13 -17.38
CA ASP A 141 -19.93 38.80 -18.66
C ASP A 141 -19.45 40.26 -18.46
N GLY A 142 -18.46 40.69 -19.23
CA GLY A 142 -17.85 42.02 -19.14
C GLY A 142 -16.82 42.16 -18.01
N LEU A 143 -16.55 41.12 -17.25
CA LEU A 143 -15.52 41.11 -16.21
C LEU A 143 -14.23 40.46 -16.66
N GLU A 144 -13.10 40.94 -16.18
CA GLU A 144 -11.77 40.37 -16.36
C GLU A 144 -11.18 40.01 -15.00
N ALA A 145 -10.60 38.79 -14.87
CA ALA A 145 -9.96 38.35 -13.66
C ALA A 145 -8.43 38.36 -13.85
N GLN A 146 -7.74 39.06 -12.96
CA GLN A 146 -6.29 39.00 -12.83
C GLN A 146 -5.94 38.12 -11.62
N ILE A 147 -5.19 37.07 -11.88
CA ILE A 147 -4.79 36.04 -10.90
C ILE A 147 -3.29 36.17 -10.62
N GLU A 148 -2.89 36.01 -9.37
CA GLU A 148 -1.48 35.90 -8.98
C GLU A 148 -1.05 34.44 -8.93
N ASP A 149 0.27 34.19 -9.02
CA ASP A 149 0.83 32.87 -8.73
C ASP A 149 0.62 32.54 -7.24
N SER A 150 0.35 31.29 -6.92
CA SER A 150 0.20 30.80 -5.55
C SER A 150 1.06 29.57 -5.30
N TYR A 151 1.01 29.04 -4.10
CA TYR A 151 1.77 27.85 -3.71
C TYR A 151 0.84 26.85 -3.02
N ILE A 152 1.12 25.57 -3.29
CA ILE A 152 0.52 24.47 -2.53
C ILE A 152 1.61 23.71 -1.82
N GLU A 153 1.27 23.15 -0.67
CA GLU A 153 2.13 22.21 0.03
C GLU A 153 1.59 20.80 -0.16
N VAL A 154 2.47 19.93 -0.64
CA VAL A 154 2.19 18.52 -0.90
C VAL A 154 3.04 17.68 0.03
N LYS A 155 2.40 16.80 0.80
CA LYS A 155 3.03 15.82 1.66
C LYS A 155 2.98 14.46 0.96
N ALA A 156 4.14 13.91 0.64
CA ALA A 156 4.29 12.62 -0.05
C ALA A 156 5.65 12.00 0.24
N ILE A 157 5.84 10.75 -0.15
CA ILE A 157 7.16 10.11 -0.20
C ILE A 157 8.02 10.73 -1.31
N GLN A 158 9.34 10.56 -1.23
CA GLN A 158 10.27 11.19 -2.19
C GLN A 158 10.01 10.78 -3.63
N GLU A 159 9.73 9.51 -3.91
CA GLU A 159 9.45 9.01 -5.27
C GLU A 159 8.25 9.72 -5.93
N VAL A 160 7.21 10.00 -5.14
CA VAL A 160 6.04 10.74 -5.61
C VAL A 160 6.41 12.18 -5.93
N HIS A 161 7.24 12.83 -5.11
CA HIS A 161 7.73 14.20 -5.40
C HIS A 161 8.59 14.28 -6.67
N ASP A 162 9.37 13.24 -6.95
CA ASP A 162 10.25 13.19 -8.13
C ASP A 162 9.46 13.08 -9.45
N SER A 163 8.26 12.50 -9.37
CA SER A 163 7.33 12.36 -10.50
C SER A 163 6.15 13.32 -10.48
N PHE A 164 6.05 14.19 -9.46
CA PHE A 164 4.90 15.06 -9.27
C PHE A 164 4.80 16.12 -10.39
N ASN A 165 3.63 16.17 -11.01
CA ASN A 165 3.27 17.19 -11.99
C ASN A 165 2.01 17.93 -11.55
N MET A 166 2.10 19.26 -11.46
CA MET A 166 1.00 20.15 -11.08
C MET A 166 -0.20 20.06 -12.03
N ASP A 167 0.04 19.78 -13.31
CA ASP A 167 -1.03 19.70 -14.32
C ASP A 167 -2.05 18.59 -14.03
N VAL A 168 -1.64 17.54 -13.31
CA VAL A 168 -2.53 16.44 -12.91
C VAL A 168 -3.63 16.91 -11.95
N LEU A 169 -3.38 17.96 -11.19
CA LEU A 169 -4.33 18.51 -10.23
C LEU A 169 -5.44 19.33 -10.88
N ASN A 170 -5.32 19.71 -12.16
CA ASN A 170 -6.28 20.54 -12.89
C ASN A 170 -6.83 21.70 -12.04
N PRO A 171 -5.94 22.61 -11.55
CA PRO A 171 -6.36 23.68 -10.67
C PRO A 171 -7.37 24.59 -11.35
N ASN A 172 -8.47 24.87 -10.65
CA ASN A 172 -9.50 25.78 -11.15
C ASN A 172 -10.10 26.61 -10.01
N ILE A 173 -10.68 27.74 -10.36
CA ILE A 173 -11.45 28.61 -9.46
C ILE A 173 -12.85 28.84 -10.03
N ASP A 174 -13.82 28.96 -9.14
CA ASP A 174 -15.19 29.31 -9.50
C ASP A 174 -15.48 30.75 -9.05
N LEU A 175 -15.72 31.64 -10.01
CA LEU A 175 -15.98 33.06 -9.76
C LEU A 175 -17.49 33.42 -9.91
N LYS A 176 -18.37 32.42 -9.76
CA LYS A 176 -19.81 32.63 -9.80
C LYS A 176 -20.26 33.61 -8.73
N GLY A 177 -20.85 34.74 -9.15
CA GLY A 177 -21.40 35.75 -8.25
C GLY A 177 -20.39 36.77 -7.70
N TYR A 178 -19.11 36.66 -8.11
CA TYR A 178 -18.12 37.69 -7.80
C TYR A 178 -18.24 38.86 -8.77
N GLY A 179 -18.31 40.10 -8.23
CA GLY A 179 -18.24 41.33 -8.97
C GLY A 179 -16.84 41.94 -8.97
N PRO A 180 -16.68 43.21 -9.48
CA PRO A 180 -15.40 43.90 -9.41
C PRO A 180 -14.88 44.05 -7.98
N GLY A 181 -13.57 43.77 -7.76
CA GLY A 181 -12.95 43.84 -6.44
C GLY A 181 -11.79 42.84 -6.27
N GLU A 182 -11.17 42.84 -5.09
CA GLU A 182 -10.10 41.93 -4.72
C GLU A 182 -10.65 40.84 -3.79
N TYR A 183 -10.30 39.58 -4.08
CA TYR A 183 -10.81 38.41 -3.36
C TYR A 183 -9.71 37.38 -3.12
N GLU A 184 -9.84 36.62 -2.03
CA GLU A 184 -9.16 35.35 -1.83
C GLU A 184 -10.12 34.21 -2.16
N VAL A 185 -9.85 33.49 -3.25
CA VAL A 185 -10.75 32.46 -3.78
C VAL A 185 -10.11 31.08 -3.57
N PRO A 186 -10.86 30.09 -3.06
CA PRO A 186 -10.34 28.73 -2.94
C PRO A 186 -10.05 28.14 -4.31
N VAL A 187 -8.90 27.48 -4.44
CA VAL A 187 -8.55 26.71 -5.64
C VAL A 187 -9.14 25.32 -5.49
N ILE A 188 -9.90 24.91 -6.48
CA ILE A 188 -10.47 23.57 -6.60
C ILE A 188 -9.44 22.72 -7.34
N LEU A 189 -9.07 21.59 -6.75
CA LEU A 189 -8.12 20.63 -7.30
C LEU A 189 -8.85 19.32 -7.58
N SER A 190 -8.43 18.55 -8.58
CA SER A 190 -8.99 17.22 -8.82
C SER A 190 -8.62 16.26 -7.68
N GLU A 191 -9.57 15.39 -7.30
CA GLU A 191 -9.47 14.53 -6.10
C GLU A 191 -8.63 13.26 -6.28
N ASP A 192 -7.86 13.09 -7.33
CA ASP A 192 -7.03 11.88 -7.49
C ASP A 192 -5.76 11.96 -6.62
N LEU A 193 -5.99 11.90 -5.29
CA LEU A 193 -4.99 12.10 -4.24
C LEU A 193 -4.41 10.78 -3.71
N ASN A 194 -4.42 9.69 -4.48
CA ASN A 194 -4.08 8.35 -3.99
C ASN A 194 -2.64 8.23 -3.44
N ASN A 195 -1.74 9.12 -3.79
CA ASN A 195 -0.33 9.03 -3.44
C ASN A 195 0.23 10.22 -2.65
N TYR A 196 -0.55 11.27 -2.42
CA TYR A 196 -0.12 12.47 -1.70
C TYR A 196 -1.25 13.11 -0.90
N ILE A 197 -0.88 13.92 0.08
CA ILE A 197 -1.80 14.67 0.94
C ILE A 197 -1.54 16.15 0.69
N LEU A 198 -2.59 16.92 0.43
CA LEU A 198 -2.49 18.38 0.40
C LEU A 198 -2.46 18.92 1.83
N ALA A 199 -1.43 19.68 2.16
CA ALA A 199 -1.32 20.34 3.45
C ALA A 199 -2.02 21.69 3.39
N GLY A 200 -3.28 21.73 3.83
CA GLY A 200 -4.08 22.94 3.94
C GLY A 200 -4.97 23.25 2.73
N ASN A 201 -5.81 24.27 2.89
CA ASN A 201 -6.65 24.80 1.83
C ASN A 201 -5.83 25.77 0.99
N VAL A 202 -5.88 25.61 -0.34
CA VAL A 202 -5.21 26.51 -1.25
C VAL A 202 -6.14 27.63 -1.63
N THR A 203 -5.76 28.87 -1.35
CA THR A 203 -6.44 30.08 -1.80
C THR A 203 -5.56 30.88 -2.74
N ILE A 204 -6.17 31.66 -3.61
CA ILE A 204 -5.47 32.50 -4.56
C ILE A 204 -6.08 33.91 -4.54
N LYS A 205 -5.23 34.90 -4.70
CA LYS A 205 -5.68 36.29 -4.85
C LYS A 205 -6.13 36.55 -6.27
N VAL A 206 -7.34 37.07 -6.40
CA VAL A 206 -7.97 37.41 -7.66
C VAL A 206 -8.43 38.85 -7.61
N ASN A 207 -8.01 39.67 -8.58
CA ASN A 207 -8.53 41.01 -8.77
C ASN A 207 -9.46 41.00 -9.99
N ILE A 208 -10.74 41.30 -9.78
CA ILE A 208 -11.77 41.34 -10.79
C ILE A 208 -12.02 42.81 -11.19
N THR A 209 -11.94 43.12 -12.47
CA THR A 209 -12.17 44.44 -13.05
C THR A 209 -13.20 44.35 -14.17
N GLY A 210 -13.79 45.46 -14.53
CA GLY A 210 -14.80 45.56 -15.58
C GLY A 210 -16.15 46.02 -15.07
N ASP A 211 -17.09 46.28 -15.97
CA ASP A 211 -18.47 46.64 -15.66
C ASP A 211 -19.33 45.37 -15.80
N ALA A 212 -19.92 44.93 -14.67
CA ALA A 212 -20.88 43.83 -14.72
C ALA A 212 -22.08 44.23 -15.57
N VAL A 213 -22.34 43.50 -16.65
CA VAL A 213 -23.57 43.69 -17.42
C VAL A 213 -24.72 43.17 -16.54
N GLU A 214 -25.52 44.10 -16.00
CA GLU A 214 -26.78 43.75 -15.35
C GLU A 214 -27.66 43.04 -16.39
N THR A 215 -27.82 41.74 -16.28
CA THR A 215 -28.90 41.05 -17.01
C THR A 215 -30.21 41.48 -16.36
N ASP A 216 -30.94 42.39 -17.00
CA ASP A 216 -32.31 42.72 -16.62
C ASP A 216 -33.12 41.43 -16.53
N ALA A 217 -33.40 41.02 -15.30
CA ALA A 217 -34.43 40.02 -15.05
C ALA A 217 -35.76 40.67 -15.51
N GLU A 218 -36.24 40.29 -16.69
CA GLU A 218 -37.54 40.65 -17.18
C GLU A 218 -38.58 40.42 -16.07
N THR A 219 -39.03 41.56 -15.55
CA THR A 219 -40.24 41.62 -14.74
C THR A 219 -41.41 41.43 -15.69
N GLU A 220 -41.85 40.20 -15.93
CA GLU A 220 -43.16 39.92 -16.45
C GLU A 220 -44.19 40.38 -15.42
N ALA A 221 -44.56 41.63 -15.52
CA ALA A 221 -45.73 42.14 -14.85
C ALA A 221 -46.96 41.48 -15.44
N ALA A 222 -47.55 40.61 -14.65
CA ALA A 222 -48.92 40.13 -14.89
C ALA A 222 -49.87 41.29 -15.06
N THR A 223 -50.36 41.47 -16.25
CA THR A 223 -51.55 42.30 -16.52
C THR A 223 -52.64 41.36 -17.02
N ARG A 224 -53.55 40.98 -16.20
CA ARG A 224 -55.00 40.89 -16.28
C ARG A 224 -55.58 39.81 -15.39
#